data_3351aee59d7e1826e9f299d59ce48d38
#
_entry.id   3351aee59d7e1826e9f299d59ce48d38
#
_cell.length_a   1.000
_cell.length_b   1.000
_cell.length_c   1.000
_cell.angle_alpha   90.00
_cell.angle_beta   90.00
_cell.angle_gamma   90.00
#
_symmetry.space_group_name_H-M   'P 1'
#
loop_
_entity.id
_entity.type
_entity.pdbx_description
1 polymer ?
#
loop_
_entity_poly.entity_id
_entity_poly.type
_entity_poly.pdbx_seq_one_letter_code
_entity_poly.pdbx_strand_id
1 'polypeptide(L)'
;MPIIAAETLLQNIQPHNLRLAIITKSDPFLSYWSEKILRKTMCEHTTTQTIRYPENTSFQELRQTIHQNDLFSSHKTFIIHISKPNTLKEECLDEELIHSLNQTKNRFLCIIGGIQSAHSRSKWYKNLAKNGIIITTKALTNYKIPTWLHQLSTWLGKPIPLPLCKTIAHTLDHHLASIEQLCSQMQIQNIQPPYQLEKLQSCMLTTPNPGPIYSLLDHICYGDLVKCQLGFAKSHTKETLTSLYWMLLKRLRQTLILYEKHKQTGTPLPKLLEEAGIWSKQQPIYLKTLRVKKDQLYDIYHRLCQLEWMLKGSIPGNFLQTFQHTAQQLCQAIYDKP
;
A
#
# COMPACT_ATOMS: atom_id res chain seq x y z
N MET A 1 -20.46 -8.42 18.31
CA MET A 1 -19.98 -7.13 17.80
C MET A 1 -19.46 -7.24 16.38
N PRO A 2 -19.45 -6.17 15.58
CA PRO A 2 -19.31 -6.28 14.14
C PRO A 2 -17.86 -6.46 13.68
N ILE A 3 -17.70 -7.28 12.64
CA ILE A 3 -16.53 -7.21 11.76
C ILE A 3 -16.81 -6.07 10.80
N ILE A 4 -15.94 -5.06 10.82
CA ILE A 4 -16.08 -3.83 10.04
C ILE A 4 -15.03 -3.84 8.94
N ALA A 5 -15.42 -3.51 7.71
CA ALA A 5 -14.47 -3.28 6.64
C ALA A 5 -13.80 -1.89 6.84
N ALA A 6 -12.51 -1.79 6.52
CA ALA A 6 -11.77 -0.54 6.71
C ALA A 6 -12.45 0.65 6.01
N GLU A 7 -13.02 0.44 4.83
CA GLU A 7 -13.72 1.50 4.09
C GLU A 7 -14.94 2.09 4.81
N THR A 8 -15.58 1.32 5.70
CA THR A 8 -16.76 1.78 6.47
C THR A 8 -16.42 2.17 7.91
N LEU A 9 -15.12 2.17 8.25
CA LEU A 9 -14.64 2.42 9.60
C LEU A 9 -15.17 3.75 10.16
N LEU A 10 -15.11 4.82 9.38
CA LEU A 10 -15.52 6.17 9.80
C LEU A 10 -17.01 6.28 10.13
N GLN A 11 -17.85 5.44 9.53
CA GLN A 11 -19.30 5.42 9.77
C GLN A 11 -19.68 4.62 11.02
N ASN A 12 -18.86 3.63 11.38
CA ASN A 12 -19.19 2.63 12.39
C ASN A 12 -18.43 2.80 13.71
N ILE A 13 -17.47 3.72 13.78
CA ILE A 13 -16.76 3.99 15.04
C ILE A 13 -17.63 4.89 15.93
N GLN A 14 -17.93 4.37 17.12
CA GLN A 14 -18.40 5.16 18.24
C GLN A 14 -17.21 5.39 19.20
N PRO A 15 -16.64 6.61 19.25
CA PRO A 15 -15.36 6.88 19.92
C PRO A 15 -15.36 6.53 21.42
N HIS A 16 -16.48 6.77 22.11
CA HIS A 16 -16.49 6.79 23.58
C HIS A 16 -16.46 5.42 24.27
N ASN A 17 -16.80 4.33 23.56
CA ASN A 17 -16.90 2.99 24.15
C ASN A 17 -15.89 1.96 23.62
N LEU A 18 -14.96 2.37 22.74
CA LEU A 18 -14.05 1.44 22.11
C LEU A 18 -12.85 1.14 23.02
N ARG A 19 -12.83 -0.06 23.61
CA ARG A 19 -11.75 -0.51 24.48
C ARG A 19 -10.83 -1.54 23.83
N LEU A 20 -11.32 -2.30 22.84
CA LEU A 20 -10.55 -3.27 22.07
C LEU A 20 -10.84 -3.10 20.58
N ALA A 21 -9.80 -2.83 19.82
CA ALA A 21 -9.85 -2.83 18.36
C ALA A 21 -8.76 -3.74 17.79
N ILE A 22 -9.09 -4.47 16.75
CA ILE A 22 -8.18 -5.41 16.09
C ILE A 22 -8.15 -5.07 14.59
N ILE A 23 -6.95 -4.81 14.07
CA ILE A 23 -6.73 -4.61 12.64
C ILE A 23 -6.11 -5.88 12.06
N THR A 24 -6.77 -6.45 11.03
CA THR A 24 -6.20 -7.56 10.27
C THR A 24 -5.35 -6.99 9.13
N LYS A 25 -4.02 -7.11 9.23
CA LYS A 25 -3.10 -6.50 8.28
C LYS A 25 -3.06 -7.28 6.96
N SER A 26 -3.92 -6.90 5.99
CA SER A 26 -3.99 -7.48 4.64
C SER A 26 -3.54 -6.49 3.57
N ASP A 27 -4.13 -5.29 3.52
CA ASP A 27 -3.69 -4.19 2.67
C ASP A 27 -2.82 -3.23 3.49
N PRO A 28 -1.60 -2.89 3.04
CA PRO A 28 -0.67 -2.05 3.80
C PRO A 28 -1.21 -0.64 4.06
N PHE A 29 -1.83 -0.01 3.05
CA PHE A 29 -2.35 1.35 3.19
C PHE A 29 -3.56 1.40 4.11
N LEU A 30 -4.55 0.53 3.88
CA LEU A 30 -5.76 0.49 4.71
C LEU A 30 -5.47 0.09 6.16
N SER A 31 -4.45 -0.76 6.37
CA SER A 31 -3.98 -1.10 7.72
C SER A 31 -3.39 0.12 8.43
N TYR A 32 -2.48 0.83 7.78
CA TYR A 32 -1.89 2.08 8.28
C TYR A 32 -2.96 3.15 8.53
N TRP A 33 -3.86 3.35 7.56
CA TRP A 33 -4.93 4.33 7.68
C TRP A 33 -5.90 4.01 8.81
N SER A 34 -6.30 2.75 8.94
CA SER A 34 -7.16 2.31 10.06
C SER A 34 -6.47 2.50 11.42
N GLU A 35 -5.18 2.19 11.51
CA GLU A 35 -4.38 2.45 12.71
C GLU A 35 -4.34 3.95 13.03
N LYS A 36 -4.09 4.82 12.05
CA LYS A 36 -4.06 6.28 12.22
C LYS A 36 -5.39 6.81 12.78
N ILE A 37 -6.51 6.34 12.24
CA ILE A 37 -7.85 6.74 12.73
C ILE A 37 -8.09 6.23 14.16
N LEU A 38 -7.81 4.96 14.43
CA LEU A 38 -8.01 4.37 15.76
C LEU A 38 -7.09 4.98 16.81
N ARG A 39 -5.84 5.29 16.45
CA ARG A 39 -4.95 6.04 17.36
C ARG A 39 -5.55 7.38 17.76
N LYS A 40 -6.04 8.16 16.79
CA LYS A 40 -6.69 9.44 17.09
C LYS A 40 -7.90 9.26 18.02
N THR A 41 -8.68 8.19 17.84
CA THR A 41 -9.91 7.95 18.61
C THR A 41 -9.65 7.33 19.98
N MET A 42 -8.69 6.39 20.07
CA MET A 42 -8.46 5.60 21.30
C MET A 42 -7.40 6.19 22.22
N CYS A 43 -6.44 6.94 21.66
CA CYS A 43 -5.31 7.48 22.42
C CYS A 43 -5.55 8.91 22.92
N GLU A 44 -6.69 9.49 22.62
CA GLU A 44 -7.05 10.81 23.10
C GLU A 44 -7.17 10.79 24.63
N HIS A 45 -6.40 11.64 25.31
CA HIS A 45 -6.33 11.75 26.77
C HIS A 45 -5.80 10.49 27.53
N THR A 46 -5.05 9.61 26.85
CA THR A 46 -4.43 8.43 27.51
C THR A 46 -2.93 8.35 27.21
N THR A 47 -2.16 7.80 28.14
CA THR A 47 -0.76 7.43 27.87
C THR A 47 -0.72 6.25 26.90
N THR A 48 0.12 6.32 25.88
CA THR A 48 0.19 5.31 24.82
C THR A 48 1.49 4.52 24.91
N GLN A 49 1.39 3.20 24.93
CA GLN A 49 2.55 2.31 24.87
C GLN A 49 2.46 1.41 23.63
N THR A 50 3.51 1.40 22.81
CA THR A 50 3.58 0.55 21.61
C THR A 50 4.48 -0.65 21.87
N ILE A 51 3.98 -1.85 21.59
CA ILE A 51 4.67 -3.13 21.83
C ILE A 51 4.68 -3.92 20.51
N ARG A 52 5.82 -4.53 20.17
CA ARG A 52 5.97 -5.45 19.04
C ARG A 52 6.20 -6.85 19.56
N TYR A 53 5.21 -7.71 19.34
CA TYR A 53 5.21 -9.07 19.86
C TYR A 53 5.24 -10.10 18.72
N PRO A 54 6.04 -11.16 18.80
CA PRO A 54 7.04 -11.50 19.80
C PRO A 54 8.45 -10.93 19.55
N GLU A 55 8.59 -9.93 18.64
CA GLU A 55 9.90 -9.47 18.14
C GLU A 55 10.80 -8.90 19.24
N ASN A 56 10.26 -8.03 20.09
CA ASN A 56 11.03 -7.28 21.11
C ASN A 56 10.55 -7.53 22.54
N THR A 57 9.59 -8.43 22.75
CA THR A 57 8.93 -8.60 24.05
C THR A 57 8.53 -10.05 24.22
N SER A 58 8.87 -10.68 25.34
CA SER A 58 8.38 -12.00 25.70
C SER A 58 6.93 -11.94 26.20
N PHE A 59 6.25 -13.10 26.24
CA PHE A 59 4.88 -13.15 26.74
C PHE A 59 4.78 -12.73 28.21
N GLN A 60 5.74 -13.12 29.03
CA GLN A 60 5.77 -12.75 30.43
C GLN A 60 5.95 -11.23 30.61
N GLU A 61 6.85 -10.62 29.86
CA GLU A 61 7.05 -9.16 29.88
C GLU A 61 5.81 -8.42 29.40
N LEU A 62 5.16 -8.91 28.32
CA LEU A 62 3.92 -8.35 27.83
C LEU A 62 2.83 -8.39 28.90
N ARG A 63 2.65 -9.52 29.56
CA ARG A 63 1.69 -9.72 30.65
C ARG A 63 1.97 -8.77 31.81
N GLN A 64 3.21 -8.69 32.27
CA GLN A 64 3.60 -7.76 33.34
C GLN A 64 3.31 -6.31 32.92
N THR A 65 3.65 -5.93 31.71
CA THR A 65 3.43 -4.57 31.20
C THR A 65 1.95 -4.19 31.13
N ILE A 66 1.09 -5.12 30.71
CA ILE A 66 -0.37 -4.90 30.60
C ILE A 66 -1.00 -4.72 32.01
N HIS A 67 -0.52 -5.45 33.01
CA HIS A 67 -1.05 -5.39 34.36
C HIS A 67 -0.35 -4.37 35.28
N GLN A 68 0.73 -3.76 34.79
CA GLN A 68 1.48 -2.79 35.58
C GLN A 68 0.67 -1.51 35.77
N ASN A 69 0.32 -1.22 37.01
CA ASN A 69 -0.35 0.02 37.39
C ASN A 69 0.64 1.19 37.26
N ASP A 70 0.20 2.26 36.64
CA ASP A 70 0.95 3.50 36.58
C ASP A 70 0.51 4.43 37.70
N LEU A 71 1.47 5.00 38.42
CA LEU A 71 1.20 5.95 39.48
C LEU A 71 0.62 7.28 38.98
N PHE A 72 0.83 7.60 37.69
CA PHE A 72 0.49 8.90 37.11
C PHE A 72 -0.66 8.87 36.12
N SER A 73 -1.11 7.68 35.70
CA SER A 73 -2.21 7.55 34.74
C SER A 73 -3.22 6.51 35.18
N SER A 74 -4.50 6.88 35.18
CA SER A 74 -5.59 5.97 35.56
C SER A 74 -5.86 4.88 34.51
N HIS A 75 -5.42 5.06 33.27
CA HIS A 75 -5.59 4.11 32.16
C HIS A 75 -4.60 4.37 31.03
N LYS A 76 -4.20 3.28 30.36
CA LYS A 76 -3.26 3.29 29.24
C LYS A 76 -3.93 2.77 27.97
N THR A 77 -3.41 3.20 26.83
CA THR A 77 -3.71 2.59 25.54
C THR A 77 -2.51 1.79 25.07
N PHE A 78 -2.66 0.48 24.94
CA PHE A 78 -1.64 -0.41 24.41
C PHE A 78 -1.85 -0.62 22.92
N ILE A 79 -0.81 -0.40 22.13
CA ILE A 79 -0.79 -0.70 20.70
C ILE A 79 0.13 -1.88 20.50
N ILE A 80 -0.45 -3.04 20.18
CA ILE A 80 0.28 -4.31 20.10
C ILE A 80 0.35 -4.76 18.65
N HIS A 81 1.55 -4.76 18.08
CA HIS A 81 1.82 -5.33 16.77
C HIS A 81 2.16 -6.81 16.92
N ILE A 82 1.33 -7.67 16.35
CA ILE A 82 1.48 -9.12 16.41
C ILE A 82 1.85 -9.61 15.01
N SER A 83 3.08 -10.08 14.84
CA SER A 83 3.60 -10.53 13.55
C SER A 83 3.10 -11.92 13.14
N LYS A 84 2.81 -12.80 14.12
CA LYS A 84 2.37 -14.19 13.89
C LYS A 84 1.03 -14.47 14.59
N PRO A 85 -0.07 -14.72 13.85
CA PRO A 85 -1.39 -14.93 14.46
C PRO A 85 -1.47 -16.20 15.31
N ASN A 86 -0.61 -17.19 15.08
CA ASN A 86 -0.61 -18.45 15.86
C ASN A 86 -0.18 -18.25 17.32
N THR A 87 0.64 -17.25 17.63
CA THR A 87 1.04 -16.92 19.01
C THR A 87 -0.15 -16.56 19.89
N LEU A 88 -1.23 -16.03 19.31
CA LEU A 88 -2.47 -15.78 20.03
C LEU A 88 -3.10 -17.03 20.63
N LYS A 89 -2.97 -18.17 19.93
CA LYS A 89 -3.49 -19.46 20.39
C LYS A 89 -2.51 -20.17 21.32
N GLU A 90 -1.23 -20.15 20.97
CA GLU A 90 -0.20 -20.89 21.70
C GLU A 90 0.01 -20.37 23.13
N GLU A 91 -0.15 -19.08 23.33
CA GLU A 91 0.12 -18.39 24.61
C GLU A 91 -1.15 -17.86 25.29
N CYS A 92 -2.33 -18.19 24.78
CA CYS A 92 -3.61 -17.68 25.29
C CYS A 92 -3.66 -16.15 25.45
N LEU A 93 -2.99 -15.45 24.53
CA LEU A 93 -2.90 -13.99 24.57
C LEU A 93 -4.27 -13.32 24.45
N ASP A 94 -5.21 -13.93 23.74
CA ASP A 94 -6.59 -13.46 23.66
C ASP A 94 -7.30 -13.47 25.03
N GLU A 95 -7.09 -14.51 25.82
CA GLU A 95 -7.67 -14.63 27.18
C GLU A 95 -7.07 -13.60 28.13
N GLU A 96 -5.75 -13.37 28.05
CA GLU A 96 -5.05 -12.37 28.83
C GLU A 96 -5.50 -10.94 28.53
N LEU A 97 -5.67 -10.62 27.24
CA LEU A 97 -6.19 -9.31 26.82
C LEU A 97 -7.62 -9.08 27.33
N ILE A 98 -8.48 -10.09 27.26
CA ILE A 98 -9.87 -10.00 27.74
C ILE A 98 -9.89 -9.88 29.27
N HIS A 99 -9.03 -10.62 29.96
CA HIS A 99 -8.90 -10.53 31.43
C HIS A 99 -8.49 -9.12 31.84
N SER A 100 -7.46 -8.56 31.22
CA SER A 100 -7.03 -7.18 31.46
C SER A 100 -8.12 -6.15 31.14
N LEU A 101 -8.87 -6.33 30.04
CA LEU A 101 -10.02 -5.48 29.73
C LEU A 101 -11.08 -5.45 30.84
N ASN A 102 -11.31 -6.58 31.50
CA ASN A 102 -12.32 -6.69 32.54
C ASN A 102 -11.82 -6.10 33.89
N GLN A 103 -10.53 -6.19 34.16
CA GLN A 103 -9.94 -5.74 35.44
C GLN A 103 -9.50 -4.28 35.45
N THR A 104 -9.12 -3.74 34.27
CA THR A 104 -8.56 -2.40 34.14
C THR A 104 -9.41 -1.53 33.26
N LYS A 105 -9.15 -0.21 33.23
CA LYS A 105 -9.73 0.72 32.25
C LYS A 105 -8.85 0.85 31.00
N ASN A 106 -7.86 -0.02 30.82
CA ASN A 106 -6.96 0.01 29.68
C ASN A 106 -7.68 -0.22 28.36
N ARG A 107 -7.09 0.33 27.29
CA ARG A 107 -7.55 0.16 25.91
C ARG A 107 -6.50 -0.60 25.11
N PHE A 108 -6.93 -1.41 24.15
CA PHE A 108 -6.04 -2.24 23.33
C PHE A 108 -6.32 -2.04 21.84
N LEU A 109 -5.30 -1.69 21.09
CA LEU A 109 -5.28 -1.68 19.65
C LEU A 109 -4.32 -2.77 19.16
N CYS A 110 -4.85 -3.89 18.70
CA CYS A 110 -4.06 -5.02 18.21
C CYS A 110 -3.97 -5.00 16.69
N ILE A 111 -2.75 -5.00 16.14
CA ILE A 111 -2.47 -5.03 14.72
C ILE A 111 -1.85 -6.37 14.39
N ILE A 112 -2.63 -7.24 13.73
CA ILE A 112 -2.26 -8.65 13.55
C ILE A 112 -1.94 -8.91 12.08
N GLY A 113 -0.67 -9.29 11.81
CA GLY A 113 -0.22 -9.69 10.48
C GLY A 113 -0.59 -11.14 10.14
N GLY A 114 -0.68 -11.45 8.84
CA GLY A 114 -0.81 -12.84 8.36
C GLY A 114 -2.13 -13.55 8.66
N ILE A 115 -3.20 -12.81 9.00
CA ILE A 115 -4.51 -13.41 9.22
C ILE A 115 -5.08 -13.93 7.88
N GLN A 116 -5.37 -15.23 7.84
CA GLN A 116 -6.05 -15.91 6.74
C GLN A 116 -7.53 -16.17 7.07
N SER A 117 -8.34 -16.50 6.08
CA SER A 117 -9.76 -16.83 6.26
C SER A 117 -10.00 -17.98 7.26
N ALA A 118 -9.08 -18.92 7.34
CA ALA A 118 -9.15 -20.04 8.30
C ALA A 118 -9.14 -19.57 9.76
N HIS A 119 -8.44 -18.48 10.07
CA HIS A 119 -8.36 -17.95 11.44
C HIS A 119 -9.69 -17.40 11.96
N SER A 120 -10.62 -17.00 11.06
CA SER A 120 -11.95 -16.53 11.48
C SER A 120 -12.79 -17.58 12.22
N ARG A 121 -12.44 -18.86 12.05
CA ARG A 121 -13.09 -20.01 12.75
C ARG A 121 -12.45 -20.33 14.10
N SER A 122 -11.27 -19.79 14.40
CA SER A 122 -10.54 -20.09 15.63
C SER A 122 -11.23 -19.55 16.89
N LYS A 123 -11.00 -20.21 18.05
CA LYS A 123 -11.55 -19.81 19.35
C LYS A 123 -11.11 -18.39 19.72
N TRP A 124 -9.81 -18.10 19.60
CA TRP A 124 -9.25 -16.79 19.94
C TRP A 124 -9.87 -15.66 19.11
N TYR A 125 -10.06 -15.86 17.82
CA TYR A 125 -10.67 -14.84 16.96
C TYR A 125 -12.10 -14.51 17.39
N LYS A 126 -12.88 -15.55 17.69
CA LYS A 126 -14.25 -15.39 18.18
C LYS A 126 -14.29 -14.72 19.56
N ASN A 127 -13.37 -15.06 20.46
CA ASN A 127 -13.25 -14.43 21.79
C ASN A 127 -12.98 -12.93 21.66
N LEU A 128 -11.98 -12.55 20.86
CA LEU A 128 -11.65 -11.14 20.63
C LEU A 128 -12.81 -10.40 19.94
N ALA A 129 -13.48 -11.04 18.98
CA ALA A 129 -14.63 -10.47 18.28
C ALA A 129 -15.85 -10.23 19.20
N LYS A 130 -15.99 -10.98 20.29
CA LYS A 130 -17.06 -10.74 21.28
C LYS A 130 -16.81 -9.50 22.14
N ASN A 131 -15.55 -9.19 22.42
CA ASN A 131 -15.14 -8.14 23.35
C ASN A 131 -14.69 -6.85 22.68
N GLY A 132 -14.49 -6.87 21.36
CA GLY A 132 -13.98 -5.72 20.61
C GLY A 132 -14.51 -5.67 19.17
N ILE A 133 -13.99 -4.73 18.39
CA ILE A 133 -14.27 -4.64 16.94
C ILE A 133 -13.09 -5.22 16.16
N ILE A 134 -13.40 -5.92 15.06
CA ILE A 134 -12.38 -6.41 14.12
C ILE A 134 -12.50 -5.64 12.81
N ILE A 135 -11.41 -4.97 12.43
CA ILE A 135 -11.31 -4.21 11.20
C ILE A 135 -10.57 -5.06 10.16
N THR A 136 -11.27 -5.37 9.07
CA THR A 136 -10.69 -6.09 7.93
C THR A 136 -10.17 -5.10 6.89
N THR A 137 -8.89 -5.22 6.53
CA THR A 137 -8.23 -4.31 5.58
C THR A 137 -7.98 -5.00 4.25
N LYS A 138 -9.06 -5.38 3.56
CA LYS A 138 -8.97 -5.88 2.18
C LYS A 138 -8.79 -4.72 1.22
N ALA A 139 -8.00 -4.93 0.15
CA ALA A 139 -7.82 -3.93 -0.90
C ALA A 139 -9.17 -3.46 -1.47
N LEU A 140 -9.32 -2.15 -1.60
CA LEU A 140 -10.51 -1.55 -2.20
C LEU A 140 -10.52 -1.77 -3.71
N THR A 141 -11.70 -2.06 -4.23
CA THR A 141 -11.93 -2.04 -5.68
C THR A 141 -12.13 -0.61 -6.16
N ASN A 142 -11.70 -0.31 -7.39
CA ASN A 142 -11.70 1.04 -7.95
C ASN A 142 -13.05 1.74 -7.86
N TYR A 143 -14.16 1.02 -8.00
CA TYR A 143 -15.50 1.60 -7.93
C TYR A 143 -15.90 2.06 -6.51
N LYS A 144 -15.29 1.52 -5.45
CA LYS A 144 -15.54 1.92 -4.06
C LYS A 144 -14.74 3.14 -3.63
N ILE A 145 -13.64 3.45 -4.30
CA ILE A 145 -12.72 4.52 -3.91
C ILE A 145 -13.38 5.90 -3.89
N PRO A 146 -14.23 6.29 -4.86
CA PRO A 146 -14.94 7.58 -4.78
C PRO A 146 -15.84 7.70 -3.55
N THR A 147 -16.53 6.63 -3.19
CA THR A 147 -17.39 6.60 -1.99
C THR A 147 -16.55 6.71 -0.71
N TRP A 148 -15.44 6.00 -0.64
CA TRP A 148 -14.50 6.12 0.47
C TRP A 148 -13.92 7.53 0.60
N LEU A 149 -13.52 8.17 -0.51
CA LEU A 149 -13.06 9.57 -0.52
C LEU A 149 -14.14 10.53 -0.01
N HIS A 150 -15.39 10.36 -0.44
CA HIS A 150 -16.51 11.17 0.05
C HIS A 150 -16.68 11.02 1.57
N GLN A 151 -16.62 9.81 2.10
CA GLN A 151 -16.72 9.55 3.54
C GLN A 151 -15.54 10.16 4.31
N LEU A 152 -14.32 9.99 3.80
CA LEU A 152 -13.12 10.57 4.39
C LEU A 152 -13.20 12.10 4.45
N SER A 153 -13.58 12.74 3.35
CA SER A 153 -13.71 14.21 3.28
C SER A 153 -14.80 14.73 4.19
N THR A 154 -15.90 13.99 4.33
CA THR A 154 -16.99 14.32 5.27
C THR A 154 -16.52 14.23 6.72
N TRP A 155 -15.82 13.16 7.07
CA TRP A 155 -15.26 12.98 8.41
C TRP A 155 -14.24 14.05 8.78
N LEU A 156 -13.50 14.57 7.79
CA LEU A 156 -12.56 15.67 7.96
C LEU A 156 -13.25 17.05 8.01
N GLY A 157 -14.57 17.10 7.97
CA GLY A 157 -15.35 18.35 7.97
C GLY A 157 -15.32 19.13 6.65
N LYS A 158 -14.86 18.49 5.57
CA LYS A 158 -14.71 19.11 4.24
C LYS A 158 -15.36 18.23 3.15
N PRO A 159 -16.69 18.05 3.16
CA PRO A 159 -17.38 17.08 2.29
C PRO A 159 -17.20 17.43 0.81
N ILE A 160 -16.55 16.56 0.06
CA ILE A 160 -16.38 16.67 -1.39
C ILE A 160 -17.58 15.98 -2.06
N PRO A 161 -18.26 16.61 -3.02
CA PRO A 161 -19.36 15.99 -3.74
C PRO A 161 -18.95 14.72 -4.48
N LEU A 162 -19.79 13.68 -4.48
CA LEU A 162 -19.48 12.38 -5.07
C LEU A 162 -19.05 12.42 -6.55
N PRO A 163 -19.67 13.26 -7.43
CA PRO A 163 -19.19 13.42 -8.80
C PRO A 163 -17.72 13.89 -8.87
N LEU A 164 -17.34 14.85 -8.02
CA LEU A 164 -15.97 15.35 -7.95
C LEU A 164 -15.01 14.28 -7.37
N CYS A 165 -15.48 13.48 -6.40
CA CYS A 165 -14.73 12.34 -5.88
C CYS A 165 -14.39 11.32 -6.97
N LYS A 166 -15.31 11.05 -7.93
CA LYS A 166 -15.05 10.18 -9.07
C LYS A 166 -13.95 10.74 -9.97
N THR A 167 -14.00 12.04 -10.27
CA THR A 167 -12.96 12.70 -11.08
C THR A 167 -11.61 12.68 -10.39
N ILE A 168 -11.56 12.99 -9.08
CA ILE A 168 -10.33 12.96 -8.28
C ILE A 168 -9.74 11.54 -8.25
N ALA A 169 -10.56 10.53 -7.96
CA ALA A 169 -10.12 9.15 -7.92
C ALA A 169 -9.51 8.70 -9.26
N HIS A 170 -10.11 9.09 -10.37
CA HIS A 170 -9.59 8.81 -11.69
C HIS A 170 -8.29 9.58 -11.98
N THR A 171 -8.22 10.87 -11.64
CA THR A 171 -7.03 11.71 -11.83
C THR A 171 -5.82 11.19 -11.06
N LEU A 172 -6.06 10.59 -9.88
CA LEU A 172 -5.03 10.01 -9.02
C LEU A 172 -4.86 8.49 -9.23
N ASP A 173 -5.29 7.96 -10.39
CA ASP A 173 -5.19 6.53 -10.75
C ASP A 173 -5.69 5.58 -9.63
N HIS A 174 -6.69 6.01 -8.89
CA HIS A 174 -7.24 5.27 -7.76
C HIS A 174 -6.24 4.97 -6.62
N HIS A 175 -5.15 5.75 -6.53
CA HIS A 175 -4.10 5.54 -5.54
C HIS A 175 -4.50 6.13 -4.18
N LEU A 176 -4.86 5.25 -3.22
CA LEU A 176 -5.44 5.63 -1.92
C LEU A 176 -4.56 6.57 -1.10
N ALA A 177 -3.23 6.37 -1.10
CA ALA A 177 -2.32 7.22 -0.35
C ALA A 177 -2.28 8.66 -0.90
N SER A 178 -2.30 8.83 -2.22
CA SER A 178 -2.37 10.15 -2.86
C SER A 178 -3.69 10.85 -2.58
N ILE A 179 -4.79 10.11 -2.54
CA ILE A 179 -6.12 10.62 -2.21
C ILE A 179 -6.17 11.08 -0.74
N GLU A 180 -5.64 10.29 0.18
CA GLU A 180 -5.57 10.67 1.61
C GLU A 180 -4.67 11.89 1.82
N GLN A 181 -3.54 11.95 1.11
CA GLN A 181 -2.63 13.09 1.15
C GLN A 181 -3.29 14.36 0.62
N LEU A 182 -4.06 14.29 -0.46
CA LEU A 182 -4.86 15.41 -0.94
C LEU A 182 -5.81 15.92 0.15
N CYS A 183 -6.54 15.02 0.81
CA CYS A 183 -7.44 15.40 1.89
C CYS A 183 -6.70 16.07 3.07
N SER A 184 -5.52 15.55 3.42
CA SER A 184 -4.66 16.13 4.45
C SER A 184 -4.17 17.53 4.07
N GLN A 185 -3.78 17.75 2.82
CA GLN A 185 -3.37 19.08 2.32
C GLN A 185 -4.52 20.06 2.28
N MET A 186 -5.73 19.62 1.89
CA MET A 186 -6.93 20.47 1.94
C MET A 186 -7.23 20.97 3.38
N GLN A 187 -6.92 20.14 4.39
CA GLN A 187 -7.03 20.58 5.79
C GLN A 187 -5.97 21.62 6.14
N ILE A 188 -4.69 21.34 5.83
CA ILE A 188 -3.57 22.22 6.16
C ILE A 188 -3.72 23.59 5.49
N GLN A 189 -4.09 23.60 4.21
CA GLN A 189 -4.30 24.84 3.44
C GLN A 189 -5.66 25.49 3.68
N ASN A 190 -6.48 24.89 4.53
CA ASN A 190 -7.83 25.35 4.87
C ASN A 190 -8.72 25.67 3.65
N ILE A 191 -8.65 24.81 2.61
CA ILE A 191 -9.45 24.99 1.40
C ILE A 191 -10.93 24.85 1.74
N GLN A 192 -11.73 25.85 1.36
CA GLN A 192 -13.17 25.92 1.62
C GLN A 192 -13.98 25.60 0.35
N PRO A 193 -15.20 25.06 0.49
CA PRO A 193 -16.14 24.94 -0.64
C PRO A 193 -16.53 26.34 -1.20
N PRO A 194 -16.92 26.42 -2.49
CA PRO A 194 -17.05 25.30 -3.43
C PRO A 194 -15.71 24.82 -3.94
N TYR A 195 -15.55 23.47 -4.00
CA TYR A 195 -14.32 22.86 -4.49
C TYR A 195 -14.28 22.90 -6.01
N GLN A 196 -13.25 23.54 -6.57
CA GLN A 196 -12.95 23.56 -7.99
C GLN A 196 -11.79 22.58 -8.27
N LEU A 197 -11.90 21.84 -9.38
CA LEU A 197 -10.91 20.80 -9.73
C LEU A 197 -9.51 21.42 -9.88
N GLU A 198 -9.40 22.61 -10.46
CA GLU A 198 -8.14 23.32 -10.68
C GLU A 198 -7.43 23.66 -9.38
N LYS A 199 -8.17 24.11 -8.36
CA LYS A 199 -7.61 24.36 -7.02
C LYS A 199 -7.15 23.07 -6.34
N LEU A 200 -7.89 21.99 -6.52
CA LEU A 200 -7.50 20.69 -5.99
C LEU A 200 -6.31 20.10 -6.73
N GLN A 201 -6.22 20.32 -8.04
CA GLN A 201 -5.06 19.92 -8.83
C GLN A 201 -3.77 20.62 -8.40
N SER A 202 -3.81 21.90 -8.02
CA SER A 202 -2.63 22.56 -7.47
C SER A 202 -2.12 21.92 -6.18
N CYS A 203 -3.01 21.38 -5.35
CA CYS A 203 -2.64 20.58 -4.18
C CYS A 203 -2.09 19.19 -4.57
N MET A 204 -2.57 18.61 -5.68
CA MET A 204 -2.08 17.31 -6.16
C MET A 204 -0.70 17.40 -6.80
N LEU A 205 -0.36 18.53 -7.45
CA LEU A 205 0.92 18.74 -8.12
C LEU A 205 2.12 18.85 -7.15
N THR A 206 1.88 19.15 -5.90
CA THR A 206 2.93 19.19 -4.87
C THR A 206 3.30 17.80 -4.34
N THR A 207 2.54 16.77 -4.70
CA THR A 207 2.82 15.38 -4.32
C THR A 207 3.31 14.60 -5.53
N PRO A 208 4.52 14.04 -5.51
CA PRO A 208 4.93 13.09 -6.53
C PRO A 208 3.98 11.89 -6.47
N ASN A 209 3.01 11.84 -7.40
CA ASN A 209 2.16 10.66 -7.52
C ASN A 209 2.94 9.57 -8.27
N PRO A 210 3.35 8.48 -7.62
CA PRO A 210 4.06 7.40 -8.29
C PRO A 210 3.14 6.56 -9.21
N GLY A 211 1.82 6.74 -9.12
CA GLY A 211 0.84 5.98 -9.92
C GLY A 211 1.07 6.10 -11.43
N PRO A 212 1.22 7.32 -11.99
CA PRO A 212 1.49 7.49 -13.41
C PRO A 212 2.79 6.82 -13.88
N ILE A 213 3.81 6.74 -13.01
CA ILE A 213 5.09 6.11 -13.34
C ILE A 213 4.93 4.59 -13.44
N TYR A 214 4.21 3.96 -12.52
CA TYR A 214 3.96 2.52 -12.54
C TYR A 214 3.10 2.12 -13.74
N SER A 215 2.06 2.89 -14.05
CA SER A 215 1.23 2.63 -15.22
C SER A 215 2.01 2.82 -16.52
N LEU A 216 2.87 3.83 -16.61
CA LEU A 216 3.75 4.02 -17.77
C LEU A 216 4.75 2.86 -17.91
N LEU A 217 5.36 2.40 -16.83
CA LEU A 217 6.22 1.22 -16.84
C LEU A 217 5.47 -0.02 -17.34
N ASP A 218 4.25 -0.22 -16.89
CA ASP A 218 3.42 -1.35 -17.33
C ASP A 218 3.04 -1.22 -18.82
N HIS A 219 2.70 -0.04 -19.31
CA HIS A 219 2.42 0.21 -20.74
C HIS A 219 3.65 -0.05 -21.62
N ILE A 220 4.85 0.37 -21.20
CA ILE A 220 6.10 0.06 -21.89
C ILE A 220 6.31 -1.46 -21.99
N CYS A 221 6.21 -2.15 -20.87
CA CYS A 221 6.47 -3.60 -20.79
C CYS A 221 5.33 -4.47 -21.32
N TYR A 222 4.15 -3.89 -21.56
CA TYR A 222 3.03 -4.57 -22.22
C TYR A 222 3.00 -4.36 -23.74
N GLY A 223 3.75 -3.37 -24.25
CA GLY A 223 3.76 -3.02 -25.68
C GLY A 223 2.57 -2.12 -26.09
N ASP A 224 2.01 -1.31 -25.17
CA ASP A 224 0.92 -0.37 -25.48
C ASP A 224 1.51 0.98 -25.95
N LEU A 225 1.79 1.09 -27.25
CA LEU A 225 2.47 2.24 -27.86
C LEU A 225 1.73 3.56 -27.62
N VAL A 226 0.41 3.57 -27.76
CA VAL A 226 -0.39 4.79 -27.61
C VAL A 226 -0.31 5.31 -26.19
N LYS A 227 -0.52 4.43 -25.20
CA LYS A 227 -0.44 4.83 -23.79
C LYS A 227 0.99 5.11 -23.35
N CYS A 228 1.99 4.44 -23.93
CA CYS A 228 3.39 4.75 -23.72
C CYS A 228 3.72 6.18 -24.15
N GLN A 229 3.33 6.59 -25.34
CA GLN A 229 3.55 7.96 -25.85
C GLN A 229 2.81 9.01 -25.00
N LEU A 230 1.54 8.77 -24.69
CA LEU A 230 0.76 9.65 -23.81
C LEU A 230 1.34 9.75 -22.39
N GLY A 231 1.88 8.65 -21.87
CA GLY A 231 2.53 8.61 -20.57
C GLY A 231 3.81 9.47 -20.55
N PHE A 232 4.66 9.36 -21.55
CA PHE A 232 5.84 10.22 -21.68
C PHE A 232 5.48 11.70 -21.87
N ALA A 233 4.44 12.01 -22.64
CA ALA A 233 3.97 13.38 -22.81
C ALA A 233 3.48 14.03 -21.50
N LYS A 234 3.03 13.23 -20.53
CA LYS A 234 2.60 13.68 -19.18
C LYS A 234 3.74 13.71 -18.16
N SER A 235 4.84 13.02 -18.40
CA SER A 235 5.95 12.83 -17.45
C SER A 235 7.11 13.76 -17.80
N HIS A 236 7.07 15.00 -17.31
CA HIS A 236 8.00 16.05 -17.75
C HIS A 236 9.19 16.29 -16.82
N THR A 237 9.17 15.74 -15.56
CA THR A 237 10.26 16.03 -14.62
C THR A 237 11.41 15.01 -14.72
N LYS A 238 12.63 15.49 -14.52
CA LYS A 238 13.84 14.68 -14.54
C LYS A 238 13.77 13.58 -13.46
N GLU A 239 13.26 13.91 -12.28
CA GLU A 239 13.13 13.00 -11.14
C GLU A 239 12.18 11.83 -11.45
N THR A 240 11.04 12.14 -12.10
CA THR A 240 10.05 11.15 -12.52
C THR A 240 10.61 10.18 -13.54
N LEU A 241 11.29 10.68 -14.57
CA LEU A 241 11.89 9.85 -15.60
C LEU A 241 13.11 9.06 -15.09
N THR A 242 13.88 9.61 -14.16
CA THR A 242 14.96 8.88 -13.49
C THR A 242 14.41 7.70 -12.66
N SER A 243 13.31 7.91 -11.96
CA SER A 243 12.65 6.84 -11.20
C SER A 243 12.11 5.74 -12.12
N LEU A 244 11.46 6.12 -13.23
CA LEU A 244 10.99 5.20 -14.26
C LEU A 244 12.14 4.39 -14.88
N TYR A 245 13.27 5.04 -15.15
CA TYR A 245 14.48 4.39 -15.67
C TYR A 245 14.96 3.26 -14.74
N TRP A 246 15.11 3.54 -13.44
CA TRP A 246 15.54 2.51 -12.48
C TRP A 246 14.56 1.35 -12.38
N MET A 247 13.27 1.64 -12.42
CA MET A 247 12.23 0.60 -12.39
C MET A 247 12.25 -0.26 -13.65
N LEU A 248 12.42 0.35 -14.84
CA LEU A 248 12.52 -0.36 -16.11
C LEU A 248 13.77 -1.23 -16.17
N LEU A 249 14.92 -0.69 -15.78
CA LEU A 249 16.19 -1.42 -15.71
C LEU A 249 16.08 -2.66 -14.80
N LYS A 250 15.51 -2.48 -13.61
CA LYS A 250 15.27 -3.58 -12.66
C LYS A 250 14.34 -4.65 -13.25
N ARG A 251 13.24 -4.24 -13.87
CA ARG A 251 12.25 -5.16 -14.47
C ARG A 251 12.87 -5.94 -15.63
N LEU A 252 13.61 -5.27 -16.51
CA LEU A 252 14.24 -5.93 -17.64
C LEU A 252 15.34 -6.91 -17.20
N ARG A 253 16.15 -6.54 -16.21
CA ARG A 253 17.12 -7.45 -15.59
C ARG A 253 16.44 -8.71 -15.04
N GLN A 254 15.34 -8.55 -14.33
CA GLN A 254 14.59 -9.69 -13.78
C GLN A 254 14.02 -10.57 -14.90
N THR A 255 13.52 -9.95 -15.98
CA THR A 255 13.04 -10.68 -17.16
C THR A 255 14.14 -11.51 -17.82
N LEU A 256 15.35 -10.96 -17.99
CA LEU A 256 16.48 -11.67 -18.56
C LEU A 256 16.94 -12.84 -17.67
N ILE A 257 16.95 -12.68 -16.35
CA ILE A 257 17.26 -13.77 -15.41
C ILE A 257 16.24 -14.92 -15.54
N LEU A 258 14.95 -14.59 -15.67
CA LEU A 258 13.89 -15.59 -15.88
C LEU A 258 14.03 -16.30 -17.22
N TYR A 259 14.42 -15.56 -18.26
CA TYR A 259 14.69 -16.13 -19.58
C TYR A 259 15.83 -17.17 -19.53
N GLU A 260 16.96 -16.82 -18.91
CA GLU A 260 18.10 -17.73 -18.76
C GLU A 260 17.71 -18.95 -17.92
N LYS A 261 17.00 -18.75 -16.82
CA LYS A 261 16.56 -19.85 -15.96
C LYS A 261 15.63 -20.81 -16.71
N HIS A 262 14.70 -20.29 -17.48
CA HIS A 262 13.82 -21.09 -18.32
C HIS A 262 14.61 -21.95 -19.32
N LYS A 263 15.60 -21.33 -19.98
CA LYS A 263 16.45 -22.05 -20.96
C LYS A 263 17.33 -23.12 -20.33
N GLN A 264 17.86 -22.88 -19.12
CA GLN A 264 18.74 -23.82 -18.43
C GLN A 264 17.98 -24.98 -17.80
N THR A 265 16.82 -24.72 -17.21
CA THR A 265 16.11 -25.74 -16.40
C THR A 265 14.93 -26.38 -17.13
N GLY A 266 14.47 -25.82 -18.27
CA GLY A 266 13.25 -26.25 -18.95
C GLY A 266 11.96 -25.99 -18.15
N THR A 267 12.06 -25.36 -16.98
CA THR A 267 10.90 -25.09 -16.11
C THR A 267 9.93 -24.15 -16.80
N PRO A 268 8.60 -24.42 -16.79
CA PRO A 268 7.60 -23.54 -17.39
C PRO A 268 7.65 -22.13 -16.82
N LEU A 269 7.54 -21.13 -17.70
CA LEU A 269 7.61 -19.71 -17.32
C LEU A 269 6.63 -19.30 -16.20
N PRO A 270 5.35 -19.74 -16.18
CA PRO A 270 4.44 -19.40 -15.10
C PRO A 270 4.96 -19.82 -13.72
N LYS A 271 5.56 -21.03 -13.63
CA LYS A 271 6.14 -21.52 -12.39
C LYS A 271 7.35 -20.71 -11.94
N LEU A 272 8.22 -20.31 -12.88
CA LEU A 272 9.37 -19.45 -12.58
C LEU A 272 8.95 -18.05 -12.11
N LEU A 273 7.84 -17.53 -12.66
CA LEU A 273 7.27 -16.26 -12.22
C LEU A 273 6.74 -16.31 -10.77
N GLU A 274 6.09 -17.42 -10.41
CA GLU A 274 5.63 -17.66 -9.03
C GLU A 274 6.81 -17.80 -8.06
N GLU A 275 7.82 -18.61 -8.41
CA GLU A 275 9.04 -18.78 -7.62
C GLU A 275 9.81 -17.47 -7.43
N ALA A 276 9.76 -16.57 -8.42
CA ALA A 276 10.34 -15.23 -8.35
C ALA A 276 9.50 -14.24 -7.54
N GLY A 277 8.36 -14.66 -6.99
CA GLY A 277 7.47 -13.81 -6.20
C GLY A 277 6.72 -12.74 -7.01
N ILE A 278 6.56 -12.96 -8.32
CA ILE A 278 5.87 -12.00 -9.21
C ILE A 278 4.35 -12.17 -9.07
N TRP A 279 3.69 -11.11 -8.67
CA TRP A 279 2.24 -11.09 -8.46
C TRP A 279 1.49 -11.50 -9.73
N SER A 280 0.42 -12.27 -9.57
CA SER A 280 -0.40 -12.80 -10.68
C SER A 280 -0.87 -11.71 -11.66
N LYS A 281 -1.18 -10.50 -11.18
CA LYS A 281 -1.54 -9.35 -12.04
C LYS A 281 -0.40 -8.84 -12.92
N GLN A 282 0.86 -9.06 -12.53
CA GLN A 282 2.03 -8.61 -13.31
C GLN A 282 2.57 -9.70 -14.24
N GLN A 283 2.25 -10.96 -13.99
CA GLN A 283 2.73 -12.09 -14.78
C GLN A 283 2.45 -11.94 -16.29
N PRO A 284 1.26 -11.48 -16.75
CA PRO A 284 1.00 -11.28 -18.17
C PRO A 284 1.97 -10.30 -18.85
N ILE A 285 2.42 -9.26 -18.12
CA ILE A 285 3.37 -8.27 -18.61
C ILE A 285 4.74 -8.90 -18.85
N TYR A 286 5.22 -9.70 -17.88
CA TYR A 286 6.48 -10.44 -18.03
C TYR A 286 6.41 -11.46 -19.17
N LEU A 287 5.31 -12.21 -19.29
CA LEU A 287 5.12 -13.18 -20.36
C LEU A 287 5.14 -12.52 -21.75
N LYS A 288 4.56 -11.33 -21.90
CA LYS A 288 4.65 -10.56 -23.16
C LYS A 288 6.09 -10.13 -23.44
N THR A 289 6.79 -9.56 -22.47
CA THR A 289 8.17 -9.13 -22.63
C THR A 289 9.09 -10.29 -23.00
N LEU A 290 8.84 -11.49 -22.43
CA LEU A 290 9.61 -12.71 -22.71
C LEU A 290 9.41 -13.27 -24.14
N ARG A 291 8.43 -12.80 -24.91
CA ARG A 291 8.26 -13.14 -26.33
C ARG A 291 9.25 -12.44 -27.25
N VAL A 292 9.85 -11.35 -26.80
CA VAL A 292 10.89 -10.65 -27.56
C VAL A 292 12.14 -11.50 -27.65
N LYS A 293 12.82 -11.45 -28.81
CA LYS A 293 14.08 -12.20 -29.01
C LYS A 293 15.11 -11.78 -27.95
N LYS A 294 15.82 -12.80 -27.43
CA LYS A 294 16.83 -12.63 -26.36
C LYS A 294 17.84 -11.54 -26.70
N ASP A 295 18.43 -11.60 -27.89
CA ASP A 295 19.48 -10.67 -28.31
C ASP A 295 18.95 -9.23 -28.32
N GLN A 296 17.72 -9.02 -28.77
CA GLN A 296 17.07 -7.71 -28.78
C GLN A 296 16.82 -7.19 -27.35
N LEU A 297 16.43 -8.06 -26.42
CA LEU A 297 16.29 -7.67 -25.00
C LEU A 297 17.65 -7.31 -24.38
N TYR A 298 18.71 -8.06 -24.71
CA TYR A 298 20.06 -7.76 -24.26
C TYR A 298 20.58 -6.44 -24.82
N ASP A 299 20.35 -6.13 -26.09
CA ASP A 299 20.75 -4.86 -26.70
C ASP A 299 20.07 -3.68 -26.01
N ILE A 300 18.75 -3.79 -25.74
CA ILE A 300 18.01 -2.77 -25.02
C ILE A 300 18.52 -2.63 -23.58
N TYR A 301 18.77 -3.75 -22.88
CA TYR A 301 19.34 -3.75 -21.53
C TYR A 301 20.71 -3.09 -21.50
N HIS A 302 21.60 -3.39 -22.45
CA HIS A 302 22.91 -2.78 -22.60
C HIS A 302 22.82 -1.26 -22.76
N ARG A 303 21.91 -0.79 -23.62
CA ARG A 303 21.67 0.65 -23.79
C ARG A 303 21.17 1.31 -22.52
N LEU A 304 20.28 0.64 -21.79
CA LEU A 304 19.84 1.13 -20.47
C LEU A 304 21.02 1.20 -19.47
N CYS A 305 21.92 0.22 -19.45
CA CYS A 305 23.12 0.28 -18.62
C CYS A 305 24.06 1.46 -19.00
N GLN A 306 24.21 1.76 -20.29
CA GLN A 306 25.00 2.92 -20.75
C GLN A 306 24.38 4.26 -20.30
N LEU A 307 23.05 4.33 -20.19
CA LEU A 307 22.34 5.53 -19.71
C LEU A 307 22.68 5.87 -18.25
N GLU A 308 23.10 4.89 -17.44
CA GLU A 308 23.56 5.15 -16.08
C GLU A 308 24.80 6.07 -16.07
N TRP A 309 25.70 5.88 -17.00
CA TRP A 309 26.90 6.71 -17.12
C TRP A 309 26.58 8.13 -17.58
N MET A 310 25.57 8.28 -18.47
CA MET A 310 25.06 9.61 -18.85
C MET A 310 24.39 10.30 -17.65
N LEU A 311 23.61 9.56 -16.87
CA LEU A 311 22.94 10.10 -15.67
C LEU A 311 23.94 10.58 -14.62
N LYS A 312 25.06 9.85 -14.47
CA LYS A 312 26.18 10.19 -13.58
C LYS A 312 27.14 11.25 -14.15
N GLY A 313 26.92 11.69 -15.39
CA GLY A 313 27.77 12.68 -16.04
C GLY A 313 29.12 12.15 -16.55
N SER A 314 29.32 10.83 -16.57
CA SER A 314 30.55 10.19 -17.05
C SER A 314 30.64 10.15 -18.58
N ILE A 315 29.52 10.21 -19.28
CA ILE A 315 29.42 10.26 -20.73
C ILE A 315 28.54 11.45 -21.12
N PRO A 316 28.94 12.26 -22.12
CA PRO A 316 28.12 13.36 -22.62
C PRO A 316 26.87 12.82 -23.32
N GLY A 317 25.73 13.52 -23.18
CA GLY A 317 24.49 13.17 -23.86
C GLY A 317 23.25 13.66 -23.13
N ASN A 318 22.11 13.55 -23.80
CA ASN A 318 20.82 13.88 -23.19
C ASN A 318 20.16 12.59 -22.66
N PHE A 319 20.35 12.32 -21.37
CA PHE A 319 19.79 11.16 -20.69
C PHE A 319 18.28 11.01 -20.91
N LEU A 320 17.50 12.09 -20.77
CA LEU A 320 16.03 12.02 -20.84
C LEU A 320 15.56 11.59 -22.22
N GLN A 321 16.11 12.22 -23.27
CA GLN A 321 15.75 11.91 -24.65
C GLN A 321 16.17 10.51 -25.05
N THR A 322 17.40 10.09 -24.68
CA THR A 322 17.92 8.77 -25.01
C THR A 322 17.16 7.68 -24.26
N PHE A 323 16.80 7.92 -22.98
CA PHE A 323 15.98 7.01 -22.20
C PHE A 323 14.58 6.83 -22.80
N GLN A 324 13.90 7.93 -23.12
CA GLN A 324 12.58 7.89 -23.76
C GLN A 324 12.61 7.08 -25.06
N HIS A 325 13.60 7.33 -25.90
CA HIS A 325 13.76 6.58 -27.16
C HIS A 325 13.98 5.08 -26.91
N THR A 326 14.87 4.72 -25.96
CA THR A 326 15.16 3.32 -25.63
C THR A 326 13.92 2.60 -25.06
N ALA A 327 13.14 3.27 -24.22
CA ALA A 327 11.90 2.73 -23.65
C ALA A 327 10.82 2.53 -24.74
N GLN A 328 10.71 3.46 -25.70
CA GLN A 328 9.83 3.32 -26.84
C GLN A 328 10.25 2.18 -27.77
N GLN A 329 11.56 1.97 -27.99
CA GLN A 329 12.07 0.83 -28.75
C GLN A 329 11.70 -0.51 -28.08
N LEU A 330 11.78 -0.60 -26.73
CA LEU A 330 11.32 -1.79 -26.02
C LEU A 330 9.81 -2.01 -26.20
N CYS A 331 9.02 -0.95 -26.04
CA CYS A 331 7.58 -1.00 -26.22
C CYS A 331 7.20 -1.49 -27.63
N GLN A 332 7.87 -0.97 -28.67
CA GLN A 332 7.69 -1.39 -30.05
C GLN A 332 8.08 -2.85 -30.26
N ALA A 333 9.23 -3.27 -29.75
CA ALA A 333 9.70 -4.65 -29.85
C ALA A 333 8.71 -5.68 -29.23
N ILE A 334 8.00 -5.27 -28.18
CA ILE A 334 6.97 -6.09 -27.55
C ILE A 334 5.67 -6.05 -28.35
N TYR A 335 5.28 -4.89 -28.87
CA TYR A 335 4.11 -4.71 -29.72
C TYR A 335 4.17 -5.57 -30.98
N ASP A 336 5.33 -5.63 -31.63
CA ASP A 336 5.55 -6.39 -32.87
C ASP A 336 5.51 -7.93 -32.66
N LYS A 337 5.33 -8.39 -31.42
CA LYS A 337 5.22 -9.82 -31.06
C LYS A 337 3.80 -10.13 -30.58
N PRO A 338 2.92 -10.68 -31.43
CA PRO A 338 1.57 -11.06 -31.08
C PRO A 338 1.45 -12.13 -30.00
#